data_ee667ee6a136ab02002e48daa5580ff6
#
_entry.id   ee667ee6a136ab02002e48daa5580ff6
#
_cell.length_a   1.000
_cell.length_b   1.000
_cell.length_c   1.000
_cell.angle_alpha   90.00
_cell.angle_beta   90.00
_cell.angle_gamma   90.00
#
_symmetry.space_group_name_H-M   'P 1'
#
loop_
_entity.id
_entity.type
_entity.pdbx_description
1 polymer ?
#
loop_
_entity_poly.entity_id
_entity_poly.type
_entity_poly.pdbx_seq_one_letter_code
_entity_poly.pdbx_strand_id
1 'polypeptide(L)'
;MEFPKEDVCVDMHRVLFEIAYALDAVGYDEIYHGHRVAYIAYSCAMRMGWSEEKAHKAFALGLIHDCGVSENSELDVLLTSFIPKETKRHCIKGYELLKACEPLNQFAIPILYHHTDWRQLSEITNVSDDDKQLSALIFLSDRVDYLQCSRPYDSYGNVTSENKRYIAKELSANAGTMFEPSIVESMNELLTCDDFWFSMEQRHIENLSSQFVHTFANPLQTGLEESICVAELFAQIVDAKSSFTYQHSNHVARLAEYLAGKLGYSPQTCRMLYLAGLIHDIGKLKTPSSILHKPDQLTDDEYCCIKRHATDSRHALENMFKDSLVIDWAANHHERLDGSGYPLGLRAKQLDGPSRLVAVTDVFQALTQSRPYRAGLSLEKTLSILEELVDDGKLDRQVFECISANREICYRISTGREYLAEPA
;
A
#
# COMPACT_ATOMS: atom_id res chain seq x y z
N MET A 1 14.86 18.83 -21.39
CA MET A 1 15.17 19.50 -20.11
C MET A 1 15.82 18.47 -19.21
N GLU A 2 17.03 18.73 -18.71
CA GLU A 2 17.67 17.86 -17.74
C GLU A 2 17.29 18.37 -16.35
N PHE A 3 16.63 17.53 -15.57
CA PHE A 3 16.56 17.68 -14.12
C PHE A 3 17.88 17.16 -13.54
N PRO A 4 18.30 17.63 -12.35
CA PRO A 4 19.49 17.10 -11.72
C PRO A 4 19.39 15.57 -11.60
N LYS A 5 20.50 14.85 -11.79
CA LYS A 5 20.55 13.41 -11.52
C LYS A 5 20.18 13.23 -10.05
N GLU A 6 19.06 12.61 -9.80
CA GLU A 6 18.57 12.32 -8.47
C GLU A 6 18.63 10.81 -8.26
N ASP A 7 19.31 10.40 -7.20
CA ASP A 7 19.24 9.03 -6.74
C ASP A 7 17.97 8.91 -5.89
N VAL A 8 16.89 8.37 -6.46
CA VAL A 8 15.67 8.10 -5.73
C VAL A 8 16.00 7.02 -4.69
N CYS A 9 15.88 7.38 -3.42
CA CYS A 9 16.14 6.48 -2.30
C CYS A 9 14.84 6.26 -1.51
N VAL A 10 14.48 5.00 -1.31
CA VAL A 10 13.26 4.60 -0.59
C VAL A 10 13.64 4.03 0.78
N ASP A 11 12.97 4.51 1.81
CA ASP A 11 13.00 3.89 3.13
C ASP A 11 12.01 2.72 3.18
N MET A 12 12.52 1.50 3.01
CA MET A 12 11.69 0.29 2.94
C MET A 12 10.84 0.06 4.20
N HIS A 13 11.35 0.44 5.39
CA HIS A 13 10.55 0.36 6.62
C HIS A 13 9.32 1.25 6.58
N ARG A 14 9.51 2.49 6.13
CA ARG A 14 8.42 3.44 5.98
C ARG A 14 7.42 2.96 4.93
N VAL A 15 7.90 2.38 3.84
CA VAL A 15 7.03 1.79 2.83
C VAL A 15 6.16 0.68 3.40
N LEU A 16 6.75 -0.28 4.12
CA LEU A 16 5.98 -1.38 4.72
C LEU A 16 4.98 -0.87 5.76
N PHE A 17 5.34 0.17 6.50
CA PHE A 17 4.47 0.80 7.47
C PHE A 17 3.27 1.50 6.80
N GLU A 18 3.49 2.23 5.71
CA GLU A 18 2.41 2.84 4.91
C GLU A 18 1.57 1.77 4.18
N ILE A 19 2.16 0.63 3.76
CA ILE A 19 1.40 -0.52 3.22
C ILE A 19 0.44 -1.07 4.29
N ALA A 20 0.90 -1.23 5.55
CA ALA A 20 0.04 -1.67 6.64
C ALA A 20 -1.13 -0.72 6.87
N TYR A 21 -0.89 0.61 6.89
CA TYR A 21 -1.98 1.59 6.92
C TYR A 21 -2.97 1.40 5.76
N ALA A 22 -2.42 1.08 4.59
CA ALA A 22 -3.22 0.82 3.41
C ALA A 22 -4.13 -0.38 3.59
N LEU A 23 -3.59 -1.47 4.09
CA LEU A 23 -4.30 -2.72 4.31
C LEU A 23 -5.36 -2.57 5.42
N ASP A 24 -5.00 -1.90 6.52
CA ASP A 24 -5.89 -1.68 7.66
C ASP A 24 -7.09 -0.77 7.35
N ALA A 25 -6.93 0.17 6.41
CA ALA A 25 -8.03 1.06 6.00
C ALA A 25 -9.05 0.40 5.04
N VAL A 26 -8.98 -0.93 4.77
CA VAL A 26 -9.99 -1.67 3.99
C VAL A 26 -11.22 -1.94 4.86
N GLY A 27 -12.25 -1.11 4.73
CA GLY A 27 -13.60 -1.41 5.24
C GLY A 27 -13.92 -1.01 6.67
N TYR A 28 -12.93 -0.67 7.50
CA TYR A 28 -13.13 -0.25 8.89
C TYR A 28 -12.24 0.96 9.19
N ASP A 29 -12.79 1.95 9.88
CA ASP A 29 -12.02 3.08 10.37
C ASP A 29 -11.14 2.63 11.54
N GLU A 30 -9.81 2.91 11.48
CA GLU A 30 -8.84 2.79 12.57
C GLU A 30 -8.55 1.38 13.13
N ILE A 31 -8.37 0.36 12.29
CA ILE A 31 -8.14 -1.00 12.82
C ILE A 31 -6.69 -1.23 13.27
N TYR A 32 -5.69 -0.66 12.63
CA TYR A 32 -4.24 -0.88 12.92
C TYR A 32 -3.83 -2.34 13.17
N HIS A 33 -4.54 -3.28 12.54
CA HIS A 33 -4.35 -4.71 12.72
C HIS A 33 -2.93 -5.14 12.36
N GLY A 34 -2.48 -4.82 11.14
CA GLY A 34 -1.15 -5.16 10.67
C GLY A 34 -0.04 -4.60 11.55
N HIS A 35 -0.22 -3.38 12.08
CA HIS A 35 0.73 -2.76 13.01
C HIS A 35 0.79 -3.50 14.35
N ARG A 36 -0.36 -3.92 14.91
CA ARG A 36 -0.37 -4.69 16.16
C ARG A 36 0.19 -6.09 15.97
N VAL A 37 -0.13 -6.77 14.86
CA VAL A 37 0.46 -8.07 14.52
C VAL A 37 1.98 -7.96 14.39
N ALA A 38 2.49 -6.92 13.75
CA ALA A 38 3.92 -6.66 13.65
C ALA A 38 4.58 -6.48 15.03
N TYR A 39 3.97 -5.67 15.89
CA TYR A 39 4.45 -5.46 17.27
C TYR A 39 4.44 -6.76 18.10
N ILE A 40 3.35 -7.53 18.03
CA ILE A 40 3.21 -8.82 18.75
C ILE A 40 4.29 -9.79 18.28
N ALA A 41 4.48 -9.93 16.96
CA ALA A 41 5.48 -10.80 16.37
C ALA A 41 6.91 -10.40 16.78
N TYR A 42 7.24 -9.11 16.70
CA TYR A 42 8.53 -8.60 17.15
C TYR A 42 8.80 -8.87 18.62
N SER A 43 7.83 -8.54 19.47
CA SER A 43 7.96 -8.71 20.93
C SER A 43 8.15 -10.18 21.31
N CYS A 44 7.42 -11.08 20.66
CA CYS A 44 7.57 -12.52 20.86
C CYS A 44 8.93 -13.02 20.35
N ALA A 45 9.38 -12.59 19.17
CA ALA A 45 10.69 -12.94 18.64
C ALA A 45 11.84 -12.51 19.58
N MET A 46 11.76 -11.29 20.12
CA MET A 46 12.72 -10.81 21.12
C MET A 46 12.68 -11.63 22.41
N ARG A 47 11.49 -12.01 22.86
CA ARG A 47 11.31 -12.89 24.04
C ARG A 47 11.90 -14.30 23.84
N MET A 48 11.80 -14.82 22.63
CA MET A 48 12.42 -16.10 22.22
C MET A 48 13.95 -16.01 22.11
N GLY A 49 14.54 -14.82 22.22
CA GLY A 49 15.98 -14.60 22.04
C GLY A 49 16.46 -14.65 20.59
N TRP A 50 15.58 -14.38 19.62
CA TRP A 50 15.99 -14.24 18.22
C TRP A 50 16.92 -13.05 18.07
N SER A 51 17.76 -13.07 17.01
CA SER A 51 18.58 -11.91 16.66
C SER A 51 17.69 -10.71 16.33
N GLU A 52 18.21 -9.49 16.56
CA GLU A 52 17.51 -8.25 16.18
C GLU A 52 17.08 -8.26 14.71
N GLU A 53 17.96 -8.71 13.81
CA GLU A 53 17.67 -8.84 12.39
C GLU A 53 16.45 -9.74 12.12
N LYS A 54 16.38 -10.91 12.75
CA LYS A 54 15.26 -11.84 12.59
C LYS A 54 13.98 -11.30 13.24
N ALA A 55 14.09 -10.59 14.35
CA ALA A 55 12.95 -9.94 15.00
C ALA A 55 12.40 -8.77 14.16
N HIS A 56 13.28 -7.97 13.54
CA HIS A 56 12.86 -6.93 12.58
C HIS A 56 12.21 -7.53 11.33
N LYS A 57 12.71 -8.68 10.86
CA LYS A 57 12.07 -9.41 9.76
C LYS A 57 10.66 -9.87 10.13
N ALA A 58 10.46 -10.34 11.37
CA ALA A 58 9.13 -10.71 11.88
C ALA A 58 8.21 -9.48 11.99
N PHE A 59 8.71 -8.31 12.42
CA PHE A 59 7.96 -7.06 12.42
C PHE A 59 7.51 -6.68 11.01
N ALA A 60 8.44 -6.63 10.05
CA ALA A 60 8.16 -6.30 8.66
C ALA A 60 7.11 -7.24 8.05
N LEU A 61 7.24 -8.54 8.33
CA LEU A 61 6.31 -9.56 7.87
C LEU A 61 4.90 -9.37 8.46
N GLY A 62 4.80 -9.01 9.74
CA GLY A 62 3.54 -8.68 10.40
C GLY A 62 2.82 -7.50 9.76
N LEU A 63 3.56 -6.46 9.31
CA LEU A 63 2.98 -5.31 8.62
C LEU A 63 2.28 -5.69 7.32
N ILE A 64 2.80 -6.67 6.59
CA ILE A 64 2.33 -6.99 5.23
C ILE A 64 1.67 -8.37 5.12
N HIS A 65 1.40 -9.07 6.24
CA HIS A 65 0.94 -10.46 6.19
C HIS A 65 -0.34 -10.64 5.37
N ASP A 66 -1.22 -9.66 5.38
CA ASP A 66 -2.49 -9.64 4.64
C ASP A 66 -2.43 -8.92 3.28
N CYS A 67 -1.23 -8.71 2.71
CA CYS A 67 -1.07 -8.01 1.41
C CYS A 67 -1.82 -8.67 0.25
N GLY A 68 -2.20 -9.92 0.37
CA GLY A 68 -2.98 -10.67 -0.62
C GLY A 68 -4.50 -10.52 -0.49
N VAL A 69 -5.01 -9.91 0.58
CA VAL A 69 -6.44 -9.65 0.76
C VAL A 69 -6.94 -8.69 -0.31
N SER A 70 -8.00 -9.05 -0.99
CA SER A 70 -8.51 -8.29 -2.15
C SER A 70 -9.95 -7.85 -2.03
N GLU A 71 -10.71 -8.41 -1.11
CA GLU A 71 -12.14 -8.14 -0.95
C GLU A 71 -12.47 -7.91 0.53
N ASN A 72 -13.35 -6.96 0.82
CA ASN A 72 -13.81 -6.71 2.20
C ASN A 72 -14.43 -7.96 2.84
N SER A 73 -15.08 -8.81 2.05
CA SER A 73 -15.65 -10.08 2.50
C SER A 73 -14.60 -11.09 3.00
N GLU A 74 -13.40 -11.09 2.41
CA GLU A 74 -12.28 -11.92 2.89
C GLU A 74 -11.77 -11.39 4.25
N LEU A 75 -11.62 -10.07 4.35
CA LEU A 75 -11.18 -9.42 5.58
C LEU A 75 -12.17 -9.67 6.73
N ASP A 76 -13.48 -9.56 6.46
CA ASP A 76 -14.53 -9.83 7.46
C ASP A 76 -14.41 -11.24 8.04
N VAL A 77 -14.12 -12.25 7.22
CA VAL A 77 -13.94 -13.64 7.69
C VAL A 77 -12.69 -13.78 8.55
N LEU A 78 -11.59 -13.12 8.19
CA LEU A 78 -10.33 -13.13 8.94
C LEU A 78 -10.46 -12.46 10.31
N LEU A 79 -11.20 -11.34 10.36
CA LEU A 79 -11.40 -10.54 11.58
C LEU A 79 -12.53 -11.06 12.49
N THR A 80 -13.40 -11.96 12.02
CA THR A 80 -14.56 -12.43 12.80
C THR A 80 -14.46 -13.89 13.25
N SER A 81 -13.45 -14.65 12.83
CA SER A 81 -13.29 -16.07 13.16
C SER A 81 -11.92 -16.40 13.72
N PHE A 82 -11.85 -17.09 14.86
CA PHE A 82 -10.58 -17.60 15.41
C PHE A 82 -9.92 -18.65 14.50
N ILE A 83 -10.72 -19.44 13.79
CA ILE A 83 -10.25 -20.39 12.77
C ILE A 83 -10.92 -19.99 11.45
N PRO A 84 -10.34 -19.02 10.71
CA PRO A 84 -10.93 -18.57 9.47
C PRO A 84 -10.87 -19.67 8.41
N LYS A 85 -11.98 -19.85 7.70
CA LYS A 85 -12.07 -20.77 6.57
C LYS A 85 -11.69 -20.04 5.29
N GLU A 86 -11.11 -20.76 4.32
CA GLU A 86 -10.75 -20.23 2.99
C GLU A 86 -9.61 -19.20 2.97
N THR A 87 -8.68 -19.28 3.95
CA THR A 87 -7.51 -18.38 4.01
C THR A 87 -6.48 -18.58 2.88
N LYS A 88 -6.51 -19.71 2.19
CA LYS A 88 -5.51 -20.05 1.17
C LYS A 88 -5.43 -19.06 0.00
N ARG A 89 -6.55 -18.42 -0.35
CA ARG A 89 -6.60 -17.53 -1.51
C ARG A 89 -5.72 -16.29 -1.31
N HIS A 90 -5.84 -15.60 -0.18
CA HIS A 90 -5.03 -14.40 0.10
C HIS A 90 -3.56 -14.78 0.38
N CYS A 91 -3.29 -15.92 1.02
CA CYS A 91 -1.91 -16.41 1.20
C CYS A 91 -1.21 -16.64 -0.15
N ILE A 92 -1.88 -17.30 -1.12
CA ILE A 92 -1.33 -17.54 -2.46
C ILE A 92 -1.14 -16.21 -3.20
N LYS A 93 -2.13 -15.33 -3.15
CA LYS A 93 -2.03 -14.02 -3.82
C LYS A 93 -0.92 -13.15 -3.21
N GLY A 94 -0.80 -13.12 -1.88
CA GLY A 94 0.30 -12.43 -1.19
C GLY A 94 1.66 -12.99 -1.57
N TYR A 95 1.79 -14.31 -1.65
CA TYR A 95 2.99 -14.98 -2.15
C TYR A 95 3.36 -14.53 -3.58
N GLU A 96 2.39 -14.53 -4.50
CA GLU A 96 2.61 -14.13 -5.90
C GLU A 96 3.06 -12.67 -6.00
N LEU A 97 2.41 -11.77 -5.26
CA LEU A 97 2.73 -10.35 -5.20
C LEU A 97 4.17 -10.13 -4.69
N LEU A 98 4.52 -10.73 -3.56
CA LEU A 98 5.83 -10.53 -2.94
C LEU A 98 6.95 -11.21 -3.72
N LYS A 99 6.69 -12.38 -4.29
CA LYS A 99 7.65 -13.08 -5.14
C LYS A 99 8.04 -12.29 -6.40
N ALA A 100 7.12 -11.50 -6.93
CA ALA A 100 7.35 -10.66 -8.10
C ALA A 100 8.15 -9.38 -7.77
N CYS A 101 8.21 -8.98 -6.47
CA CYS A 101 8.91 -7.79 -6.01
C CYS A 101 10.23 -8.18 -5.34
N GLU A 102 11.35 -8.05 -6.06
CA GLU A 102 12.66 -8.52 -5.60
C GLU A 102 13.04 -8.03 -4.20
N PRO A 103 12.89 -6.76 -3.81
CA PRO A 103 13.18 -6.30 -2.45
C PRO A 103 12.37 -6.99 -1.34
N LEU A 104 11.20 -7.53 -1.67
CA LEU A 104 10.28 -8.15 -0.72
C LEU A 104 10.12 -9.67 -0.89
N ASN A 105 10.81 -10.28 -1.85
CA ASN A 105 10.67 -11.69 -2.17
C ASN A 105 11.01 -12.62 -1.00
N GLN A 106 11.87 -12.18 -0.08
CA GLN A 106 12.22 -12.91 1.15
C GLN A 106 11.03 -13.16 2.09
N PHE A 107 9.93 -12.43 1.93
CA PHE A 107 8.70 -12.58 2.71
C PHE A 107 7.68 -13.50 2.04
N ALA A 108 7.88 -13.87 0.77
CA ALA A 108 6.90 -14.61 -0.01
C ALA A 108 6.57 -15.98 0.61
N ILE A 109 7.56 -16.78 0.97
CA ILE A 109 7.34 -18.12 1.55
C ILE A 109 6.66 -18.03 2.92
N PRO A 110 7.10 -17.20 3.89
CA PRO A 110 6.36 -17.01 5.13
C PRO A 110 4.90 -16.60 4.92
N ILE A 111 4.59 -15.71 3.98
CA ILE A 111 3.22 -15.30 3.66
C ILE A 111 2.40 -16.46 3.08
N LEU A 112 2.98 -17.31 2.24
CA LEU A 112 2.25 -18.46 1.70
C LEU A 112 1.70 -19.39 2.80
N TYR A 113 2.42 -19.48 3.92
CA TYR A 113 2.12 -20.45 4.98
C TYR A 113 1.63 -19.83 6.29
N HIS A 114 1.40 -18.52 6.38
CA HIS A 114 1.07 -17.85 7.64
C HIS A 114 -0.29 -18.22 8.26
N HIS A 115 -1.14 -18.96 7.56
CA HIS A 115 -2.37 -19.56 8.08
C HIS A 115 -2.35 -21.10 8.02
N THR A 116 -1.17 -21.68 7.94
CA THR A 116 -1.01 -23.16 7.95
C THR A 116 -0.79 -23.66 9.35
N ASP A 117 -1.63 -24.61 9.81
CA ASP A 117 -1.49 -25.25 11.11
C ASP A 117 -0.09 -25.82 11.29
N TRP A 118 0.49 -25.65 12.49
CA TRP A 118 1.83 -26.13 12.80
C TRP A 118 2.04 -27.61 12.50
N ARG A 119 1.04 -28.45 12.80
CA ARG A 119 1.08 -29.89 12.49
C ARG A 119 1.35 -30.16 11.00
N GLN A 120 0.77 -29.37 10.10
CA GLN A 120 0.98 -29.51 8.66
C GLN A 120 2.29 -28.83 8.24
N LEU A 121 2.54 -27.61 8.74
CA LEU A 121 3.71 -26.82 8.39
C LEU A 121 5.02 -27.52 8.76
N SER A 122 5.07 -28.18 9.92
CA SER A 122 6.25 -28.91 10.39
C SER A 122 6.65 -30.08 9.48
N GLU A 123 5.69 -30.69 8.79
CA GLU A 123 5.91 -31.84 7.88
C GLU A 123 6.38 -31.43 6.49
N ILE A 124 6.29 -30.15 6.13
CA ILE A 124 6.70 -29.65 4.80
C ILE A 124 8.25 -29.66 4.71
N THR A 125 8.80 -30.43 3.78
CA THR A 125 10.26 -30.63 3.67
C THR A 125 11.00 -29.62 2.79
N ASN A 126 10.29 -28.94 1.90
CA ASN A 126 10.85 -27.98 0.93
C ASN A 126 10.77 -26.51 1.39
N VAL A 127 10.52 -26.27 2.67
CA VAL A 127 10.49 -24.95 3.30
C VAL A 127 11.56 -24.92 4.39
N SER A 128 12.32 -23.84 4.47
CA SER A 128 13.35 -23.67 5.49
C SER A 128 12.75 -23.60 6.89
N ASP A 129 13.49 -24.02 7.91
CA ASP A 129 13.03 -23.94 9.30
C ASP A 129 12.79 -22.49 9.75
N ASP A 130 13.58 -21.55 9.21
CA ASP A 130 13.40 -20.10 9.43
C ASP A 130 12.06 -19.60 8.89
N ASP A 131 11.71 -19.99 7.66
CA ASP A 131 10.43 -19.60 7.05
C ASP A 131 9.25 -20.23 7.78
N LYS A 132 9.38 -21.50 8.24
CA LYS A 132 8.36 -22.16 9.06
C LYS A 132 8.14 -21.43 10.39
N GLN A 133 9.24 -21.05 11.06
CA GLN A 133 9.15 -20.31 12.33
C GLN A 133 8.52 -18.93 12.14
N LEU A 134 8.90 -18.20 11.08
CA LEU A 134 8.30 -16.91 10.76
C LEU A 134 6.80 -17.05 10.44
N SER A 135 6.42 -18.03 9.61
CA SER A 135 5.00 -18.30 9.30
C SER A 135 4.19 -18.61 10.56
N ALA A 136 4.72 -19.50 11.41
CA ALA A 136 4.05 -19.91 12.66
C ALA A 136 3.92 -18.74 13.65
N LEU A 137 4.96 -17.88 13.73
CA LEU A 137 4.94 -16.71 14.60
C LEU A 137 3.90 -15.68 14.13
N ILE A 138 3.81 -15.42 12.82
CA ILE A 138 2.80 -14.50 12.27
C ILE A 138 1.41 -15.04 12.50
N PHE A 139 1.18 -16.34 12.26
CA PHE A 139 -0.12 -16.97 12.53
C PHE A 139 -0.56 -16.80 13.98
N LEU A 140 0.32 -17.08 14.92
CA LEU A 140 0.02 -16.90 16.33
C LEU A 140 -0.23 -15.44 16.69
N SER A 141 0.60 -14.51 16.17
CA SER A 141 0.47 -13.07 16.44
C SER A 141 -0.83 -12.48 15.92
N ASP A 142 -1.22 -12.88 14.72
CA ASP A 142 -2.50 -12.52 14.12
C ASP A 142 -3.67 -13.03 14.98
N ARG A 143 -3.63 -14.28 15.46
CA ARG A 143 -4.68 -14.81 16.35
C ARG A 143 -4.69 -14.17 17.73
N VAL A 144 -3.55 -13.73 18.26
CA VAL A 144 -3.51 -12.95 19.50
C VAL A 144 -4.23 -11.60 19.31
N ASP A 145 -3.98 -10.92 18.20
CA ASP A 145 -4.65 -9.66 17.90
C ASP A 145 -6.17 -9.86 17.73
N TYR A 146 -6.59 -10.89 17.01
CA TYR A 146 -8.00 -11.28 16.91
C TYR A 146 -8.65 -11.50 18.28
N LEU A 147 -8.00 -12.29 19.15
CA LEU A 147 -8.57 -12.64 20.45
C LEU A 147 -8.70 -11.42 21.37
N GLN A 148 -7.73 -10.50 21.35
CA GLN A 148 -7.84 -9.27 22.14
C GLN A 148 -8.95 -8.35 21.65
N CYS A 149 -9.13 -8.21 20.33
CA CYS A 149 -10.16 -7.37 19.73
C CYS A 149 -11.57 -7.98 19.85
N SER A 150 -11.69 -9.31 19.98
CA SER A 150 -12.97 -10.02 20.07
C SER A 150 -13.71 -9.84 21.40
N ARG A 151 -13.09 -9.21 22.40
CA ARG A 151 -13.63 -9.03 23.74
C ARG A 151 -13.56 -7.57 24.17
N PRO A 152 -14.50 -7.12 25.04
CA PRO A 152 -14.53 -5.74 25.49
C PRO A 152 -13.27 -5.41 26.33
N TYR A 153 -12.77 -4.20 26.14
CA TYR A 153 -11.77 -3.57 26.99
C TYR A 153 -12.40 -3.07 28.31
N ASP A 154 -11.58 -2.74 29.29
CA ASP A 154 -12.05 -2.05 30.50
C ASP A 154 -12.51 -0.61 30.18
N SER A 155 -13.03 0.09 31.21
CA SER A 155 -13.47 1.48 31.07
C SER A 155 -12.34 2.49 30.75
N TYR A 156 -11.11 2.05 30.80
CA TYR A 156 -9.92 2.86 30.52
C TYR A 156 -9.28 2.47 29.16
N GLY A 157 -9.86 1.53 28.42
CA GLY A 157 -9.33 1.07 27.13
C GLY A 157 -8.25 -0.02 27.24
N ASN A 158 -8.06 -0.65 28.42
CA ASN A 158 -7.05 -1.69 28.57
C ASN A 158 -7.63 -3.08 28.39
N VAL A 159 -6.77 -4.03 27.96
CA VAL A 159 -7.10 -5.46 27.94
C VAL A 159 -7.23 -5.98 29.38
N THR A 160 -8.41 -6.53 29.72
CA THR A 160 -8.70 -6.99 31.08
C THR A 160 -7.86 -8.22 31.47
N SER A 161 -7.61 -8.40 32.77
CA SER A 161 -6.93 -9.63 33.27
C SER A 161 -7.68 -10.92 32.91
N GLU A 162 -9.00 -10.86 32.75
CA GLU A 162 -9.79 -11.99 32.27
C GLU A 162 -9.48 -12.30 30.80
N ASN A 163 -9.40 -11.27 29.95
CA ASN A 163 -9.06 -11.44 28.55
C ASN A 163 -7.64 -11.99 28.38
N LYS A 164 -6.65 -11.47 29.14
CA LYS A 164 -5.28 -12.00 29.15
C LYS A 164 -5.25 -13.50 29.44
N ARG A 165 -5.97 -13.95 30.48
CA ARG A 165 -6.08 -15.37 30.83
C ARG A 165 -6.81 -16.20 29.77
N TYR A 166 -7.84 -15.63 29.17
CA TYR A 166 -8.55 -16.29 28.09
C TYR A 166 -7.65 -16.51 26.87
N ILE A 167 -6.92 -15.50 26.44
CA ILE A 167 -5.96 -15.60 25.33
C ILE A 167 -4.93 -16.70 25.63
N ALA A 168 -4.27 -16.66 26.78
CA ALA A 168 -3.29 -17.67 27.18
C ALA A 168 -3.86 -19.09 27.16
N LYS A 169 -5.11 -19.29 27.60
CA LYS A 169 -5.80 -20.57 27.57
C LYS A 169 -6.05 -21.07 26.15
N GLU A 170 -6.53 -20.21 25.26
CA GLU A 170 -6.80 -20.55 23.85
C GLU A 170 -5.51 -20.93 23.11
N LEU A 171 -4.42 -20.17 23.31
CA LEU A 171 -3.12 -20.49 22.73
C LEU A 171 -2.60 -21.84 23.23
N SER A 172 -2.65 -22.09 24.57
CA SER A 172 -2.18 -23.33 25.17
C SER A 172 -2.98 -24.54 24.72
N ALA A 173 -4.31 -24.40 24.53
CA ALA A 173 -5.18 -25.48 24.08
C ALA A 173 -4.87 -25.91 22.63
N ASN A 174 -4.27 -25.05 21.83
CA ASN A 174 -3.95 -25.28 20.43
C ASN A 174 -2.44 -25.47 20.16
N ALA A 175 -1.62 -25.51 21.20
CA ALA A 175 -0.18 -25.79 21.09
C ALA A 175 0.08 -27.19 20.51
N GLY A 176 1.03 -27.29 19.57
CA GLY A 176 1.39 -28.55 18.89
C GLY A 176 0.38 -29.00 17.81
N THR A 177 -0.73 -28.29 17.67
CA THR A 177 -1.71 -28.50 16.59
C THR A 177 -1.73 -27.33 15.63
N MET A 178 -2.36 -26.26 16.01
CA MET A 178 -2.47 -25.01 15.24
C MET A 178 -1.20 -24.16 15.40
N PHE A 179 -0.66 -24.09 16.62
CA PHE A 179 0.49 -23.24 16.94
C PHE A 179 1.73 -24.04 17.31
N GLU A 180 2.89 -23.47 17.01
CA GLU A 180 4.19 -23.99 17.39
C GLU A 180 4.37 -23.90 18.92
N PRO A 181 4.72 -25.02 19.64
CA PRO A 181 4.74 -25.04 21.10
C PRO A 181 5.70 -24.05 21.77
N SER A 182 6.90 -23.85 21.24
CA SER A 182 7.88 -22.93 21.85
C SER A 182 7.50 -21.46 21.67
N ILE A 183 6.82 -21.13 20.57
CA ILE A 183 6.25 -19.79 20.34
C ILE A 183 5.10 -19.55 21.34
N VAL A 184 4.24 -20.55 21.57
CA VAL A 184 3.15 -20.46 22.56
C VAL A 184 3.70 -20.25 23.97
N GLU A 185 4.76 -20.94 24.35
CA GLU A 185 5.40 -20.79 25.67
C GLU A 185 5.91 -19.35 25.84
N SER A 186 6.68 -18.84 24.89
CA SER A 186 7.24 -17.48 24.92
C SER A 186 6.14 -16.41 24.89
N MET A 187 5.08 -16.62 24.08
CA MET A 187 3.93 -15.72 24.04
C MET A 187 3.19 -15.70 25.38
N ASN A 188 2.93 -16.85 25.99
CA ASN A 188 2.27 -16.89 27.29
C ASN A 188 3.05 -16.16 28.40
N GLU A 189 4.38 -16.21 28.38
CA GLU A 189 5.19 -15.39 29.26
C GLU A 189 5.01 -13.90 28.97
N LEU A 190 5.02 -13.51 27.68
CA LEU A 190 4.86 -12.13 27.26
C LEU A 190 3.49 -11.56 27.65
N LEU A 191 2.42 -12.35 27.54
CA LEU A 191 1.05 -11.94 27.92
C LEU A 191 0.91 -11.58 29.41
N THR A 192 1.85 -11.98 30.27
CA THR A 192 1.88 -11.60 31.70
C THR A 192 2.47 -10.20 31.93
N CYS A 193 3.16 -9.64 30.93
CA CYS A 193 3.82 -8.33 31.04
C CYS A 193 2.83 -7.21 30.69
N ASP A 194 2.58 -6.31 31.63
CA ASP A 194 1.67 -5.18 31.40
C ASP A 194 2.19 -4.22 30.33
N ASP A 195 3.50 -3.97 30.29
CA ASP A 195 4.14 -3.13 29.28
C ASP A 195 3.89 -3.60 27.85
N PHE A 196 3.85 -4.92 27.62
CA PHE A 196 3.49 -5.50 26.32
C PHE A 196 2.13 -5.00 25.83
N TRP A 197 1.13 -4.95 26.71
CA TRP A 197 -0.21 -4.51 26.36
C TRP A 197 -0.30 -3.00 26.17
N PHE A 198 0.36 -2.22 27.03
CA PHE A 198 0.34 -0.75 26.94
C PHE A 198 1.10 -0.23 25.72
N SER A 199 2.13 -0.95 25.28
CA SER A 199 2.92 -0.58 24.11
C SER A 199 2.26 -0.94 22.77
N MET A 200 1.06 -1.55 22.76
CA MET A 200 0.27 -1.78 21.55
C MET A 200 -0.43 -0.50 21.02
N GLU A 201 -0.36 0.62 21.74
CA GLU A 201 -0.85 1.88 21.22
C GLU A 201 -0.09 2.27 19.95
N GLN A 202 -0.83 2.74 18.93
CA GLN A 202 -0.32 3.07 17.61
C GLN A 202 0.96 3.93 17.65
N ARG A 203 0.96 5.01 18.42
CA ARG A 203 2.13 5.91 18.56
C ARG A 203 3.38 5.23 19.13
N HIS A 204 3.20 4.19 19.98
CA HIS A 204 4.33 3.44 20.54
C HIS A 204 4.92 2.50 19.48
N ILE A 205 4.07 1.88 18.66
CA ILE A 205 4.50 1.04 17.53
C ILE A 205 5.22 1.89 16.48
N GLU A 206 4.74 3.09 16.19
CA GLU A 206 5.42 4.04 15.30
C GLU A 206 6.80 4.45 15.84
N ASN A 207 6.89 4.76 17.13
CA ASN A 207 8.17 5.07 17.77
C ASN A 207 9.14 3.89 17.73
N LEU A 208 8.66 2.66 17.99
CA LEU A 208 9.46 1.43 17.89
C LEU A 208 9.98 1.26 16.46
N SER A 209 9.09 1.33 15.47
CA SER A 209 9.45 1.24 14.05
C SER A 209 10.51 2.27 13.65
N SER A 210 10.44 3.49 14.17
CA SER A 210 11.40 4.55 13.86
C SER A 210 12.82 4.24 14.35
N GLN A 211 12.97 3.37 15.33
CA GLN A 211 14.28 2.94 15.85
C GLN A 211 14.95 1.89 14.93
N PHE A 212 14.20 1.22 14.09
CA PHE A 212 14.71 0.17 13.20
C PHE A 212 15.47 0.72 11.97
N VAL A 213 15.36 2.00 11.68
CA VAL A 213 15.97 2.67 10.50
C VAL A 213 17.50 2.44 10.42
N HIS A 214 18.16 2.16 11.54
CA HIS A 214 19.60 1.92 11.59
C HIS A 214 19.99 0.44 11.61
N THR A 215 19.04 -0.48 11.72
CA THR A 215 19.30 -1.92 11.97
C THR A 215 19.21 -2.79 10.72
N PHE A 216 18.53 -2.36 9.67
CA PHE A 216 18.81 -2.92 8.35
C PHE A 216 20.17 -2.38 7.89
N ALA A 217 21.20 -3.20 8.03
CA ALA A 217 22.62 -2.86 7.86
C ALA A 217 23.04 -2.43 6.45
N ASN A 218 22.11 -2.18 5.60
CA ASN A 218 22.09 -1.26 4.47
C ASN A 218 20.71 -0.61 4.49
N PRO A 219 20.57 0.74 4.60
CA PRO A 219 19.44 1.33 3.91
C PRO A 219 19.55 0.71 2.51
N LEU A 220 18.60 -0.14 2.15
CA LEU A 220 18.46 -0.50 0.76
C LEU A 220 18.38 0.87 0.08
N GLN A 221 19.52 1.35 -0.40
CA GLN A 221 19.54 2.36 -1.44
C GLN A 221 18.94 1.62 -2.62
N THR A 222 17.63 1.47 -2.52
CA THR A 222 16.84 0.91 -3.58
C THR A 222 17.03 1.88 -4.72
N GLY A 223 17.61 1.42 -5.78
CA GLY A 223 17.69 2.19 -7.01
C GLY A 223 16.28 2.52 -7.50
N LEU A 224 16.18 3.36 -8.51
CA LEU A 224 14.89 3.77 -9.08
C LEU A 224 14.03 2.56 -9.50
N GLU A 225 14.62 1.49 -10.03
CA GLU A 225 13.88 0.31 -10.50
C GLU A 225 13.30 -0.52 -9.34
N GLU A 226 14.04 -0.68 -8.23
CA GLU A 226 13.51 -1.32 -7.03
C GLU A 226 12.40 -0.48 -6.40
N SER A 227 12.55 0.85 -6.41
CA SER A 227 11.50 1.78 -5.95
C SER A 227 10.24 1.65 -6.79
N ILE A 228 10.36 1.50 -8.10
CA ILE A 228 9.25 1.26 -9.02
C ILE A 228 8.59 -0.09 -8.73
N CYS A 229 9.38 -1.15 -8.52
CA CYS A 229 8.84 -2.48 -8.20
C CYS A 229 7.96 -2.44 -6.94
N VAL A 230 8.41 -1.76 -5.89
CA VAL A 230 7.65 -1.58 -4.64
C VAL A 230 6.42 -0.70 -4.87
N ALA A 231 6.53 0.36 -5.67
CA ALA A 231 5.40 1.21 -6.02
C ALA A 231 4.33 0.47 -6.85
N GLU A 232 4.73 -0.44 -7.75
CA GLU A 232 3.82 -1.32 -8.48
C GLU A 232 3.04 -2.26 -7.55
N LEU A 233 3.74 -2.87 -6.58
CA LEU A 233 3.09 -3.67 -5.54
C LEU A 233 2.11 -2.81 -4.73
N PHE A 234 2.52 -1.62 -4.32
CA PHE A 234 1.68 -0.71 -3.57
C PHE A 234 0.44 -0.28 -4.37
N ALA A 235 0.61 0.10 -5.63
CA ALA A 235 -0.50 0.43 -6.52
C ALA A 235 -1.49 -0.75 -6.67
N GLN A 236 -1.01 -1.99 -6.75
CA GLN A 236 -1.88 -3.17 -6.77
C GLN A 236 -2.69 -3.35 -5.49
N ILE A 237 -2.10 -3.06 -4.33
CA ILE A 237 -2.78 -3.11 -3.02
C ILE A 237 -3.83 -1.99 -2.94
N VAL A 238 -3.46 -0.76 -3.30
CA VAL A 238 -4.39 0.40 -3.34
C VAL A 238 -5.55 0.13 -4.28
N ASP A 239 -5.24 -0.39 -5.45
CA ASP A 239 -6.21 -0.67 -6.50
C ASP A 239 -7.16 -1.83 -6.13
N ALA A 240 -6.69 -2.81 -5.35
CA ALA A 240 -7.54 -3.89 -4.86
C ALA A 240 -8.65 -3.39 -3.91
N LYS A 241 -8.40 -2.28 -3.19
CA LYS A 241 -9.43 -1.62 -2.34
C LYS A 241 -10.51 -0.92 -3.11
N SER A 242 -10.18 -0.42 -4.28
CA SER A 242 -11.09 0.30 -5.14
C SER A 242 -11.25 -0.46 -6.44
N SER A 243 -12.33 -1.20 -6.59
CA SER A 243 -12.64 -2.00 -7.79
C SER A 243 -12.57 -1.21 -9.12
N PHE A 244 -12.35 0.11 -9.04
CA PHE A 244 -12.28 1.05 -10.17
C PHE A 244 -10.88 1.54 -10.47
N THR A 245 -9.91 1.32 -9.60
CA THR A 245 -8.57 1.89 -9.71
C THR A 245 -7.53 0.89 -10.20
N TYR A 246 -7.80 -0.41 -10.19
CA TYR A 246 -6.83 -1.48 -10.51
C TYR A 246 -5.98 -1.26 -11.77
N GLN A 247 -6.46 -0.45 -12.71
CA GLN A 247 -5.70 -0.11 -13.90
C GLN A 247 -5.37 1.38 -14.00
N HIS A 248 -5.98 2.22 -13.14
CA HIS A 248 -5.83 3.67 -13.22
C HIS A 248 -4.38 4.10 -13.03
N SER A 249 -3.80 3.82 -11.87
CA SER A 249 -2.44 4.27 -11.54
C SER A 249 -1.40 3.76 -12.55
N ASN A 250 -1.53 2.50 -12.98
CA ASN A 250 -0.64 1.92 -13.99
C ASN A 250 -0.79 2.61 -15.36
N HIS A 251 -2.03 2.92 -15.80
CA HIS A 251 -2.25 3.62 -17.06
C HIS A 251 -1.78 5.07 -17.00
N VAL A 252 -1.97 5.77 -15.88
CA VAL A 252 -1.42 7.13 -15.67
C VAL A 252 0.10 7.08 -15.73
N ALA A 253 0.74 6.12 -15.06
CA ALA A 253 2.18 5.94 -15.05
C ALA A 253 2.75 5.72 -16.45
N ARG A 254 2.20 4.76 -17.21
CA ARG A 254 2.61 4.47 -18.59
C ARG A 254 2.40 5.63 -19.53
N LEU A 255 1.29 6.34 -19.37
CA LEU A 255 0.98 7.51 -20.19
C LEU A 255 1.95 8.66 -19.88
N ALA A 256 2.27 8.89 -18.59
CA ALA A 256 3.24 9.90 -18.17
C ALA A 256 4.64 9.58 -18.71
N GLU A 257 5.11 8.35 -18.60
CA GLU A 257 6.40 7.91 -19.16
C GLU A 257 6.46 8.10 -20.68
N TYR A 258 5.43 7.64 -21.39
CA TYR A 258 5.35 7.76 -22.86
C TYR A 258 5.41 9.23 -23.32
N LEU A 259 4.58 10.07 -22.73
CA LEU A 259 4.53 11.50 -23.08
C LEU A 259 5.82 12.24 -22.68
N ALA A 260 6.43 11.88 -21.56
CA ALA A 260 7.73 12.40 -21.15
C ALA A 260 8.80 12.13 -22.22
N GLY A 261 8.86 10.92 -22.75
CA GLY A 261 9.75 10.58 -23.86
C GLY A 261 9.48 11.41 -25.12
N LYS A 262 8.20 11.66 -25.47
CA LYS A 262 7.81 12.51 -26.61
C LYS A 262 8.14 13.97 -26.41
N LEU A 263 8.11 14.46 -25.18
CA LEU A 263 8.49 15.82 -24.80
C LEU A 263 10.01 16.01 -24.66
N GLY A 264 10.81 14.95 -24.84
CA GLY A 264 12.28 15.01 -24.83
C GLY A 264 12.91 15.04 -23.44
N TYR A 265 12.23 14.49 -22.42
CA TYR A 265 12.83 14.27 -21.11
C TYR A 265 13.85 13.12 -21.18
N SER A 266 14.80 13.12 -20.24
CA SER A 266 15.79 12.05 -20.12
C SER A 266 15.12 10.70 -19.79
N PRO A 267 15.74 9.56 -20.16
CA PRO A 267 15.21 8.24 -19.77
C PRO A 267 14.98 8.10 -18.27
N GLN A 268 15.88 8.63 -17.45
CA GLN A 268 15.74 8.63 -15.99
C GLN A 268 14.50 9.44 -15.55
N THR A 269 14.31 10.65 -16.08
CA THR A 269 13.12 11.48 -15.78
C THR A 269 11.82 10.80 -16.24
N CYS A 270 11.84 10.08 -17.37
CA CYS A 270 10.68 9.30 -17.81
C CYS A 270 10.33 8.21 -16.80
N ARG A 271 11.31 7.47 -16.27
CA ARG A 271 11.10 6.44 -15.24
C ARG A 271 10.62 7.05 -13.91
N MET A 272 11.15 8.21 -13.51
CA MET A 272 10.67 8.94 -12.33
C MET A 272 9.22 9.40 -12.49
N LEU A 273 8.81 9.83 -13.69
CA LEU A 273 7.42 10.16 -14.01
C LEU A 273 6.51 8.94 -14.02
N TYR A 274 7.03 7.77 -14.45
CA TYR A 274 6.33 6.50 -14.29
C TYR A 274 6.06 6.22 -12.80
N LEU A 275 7.09 6.36 -11.96
CA LEU A 275 6.96 6.20 -10.50
C LEU A 275 5.92 7.18 -9.93
N ALA A 276 6.00 8.48 -10.29
CA ALA A 276 5.04 9.48 -9.82
C ALA A 276 3.59 9.12 -10.19
N GLY A 277 3.37 8.65 -11.42
CA GLY A 277 2.07 8.18 -11.87
C GLY A 277 1.55 6.96 -11.12
N LEU A 278 2.41 6.03 -10.67
CA LEU A 278 2.01 4.86 -9.86
C LEU A 278 1.48 5.27 -8.48
N ILE A 279 2.10 6.27 -7.85
CA ILE A 279 1.90 6.60 -6.44
C ILE A 279 1.08 7.87 -6.19
N HIS A 280 0.58 8.55 -7.24
CA HIS A 280 -0.11 9.85 -7.09
C HIS A 280 -1.34 9.77 -6.18
N ASP A 281 -2.04 8.65 -6.22
CA ASP A 281 -3.31 8.39 -5.54
C ASP A 281 -3.20 7.63 -4.22
N ILE A 282 -1.98 7.43 -3.69
CA ILE A 282 -1.74 6.63 -2.47
C ILE A 282 -2.56 7.12 -1.26
N GLY A 283 -2.79 8.41 -1.17
CA GLY A 283 -3.59 9.02 -0.09
C GLY A 283 -5.08 8.65 -0.11
N LYS A 284 -5.60 8.09 -1.21
CA LYS A 284 -6.98 7.56 -1.27
C LYS A 284 -7.23 6.43 -0.28
N LEU A 285 -6.16 5.81 0.22
CA LEU A 285 -6.24 4.79 1.26
C LEU A 285 -6.89 5.29 2.55
N LYS A 286 -6.75 6.59 2.85
CA LYS A 286 -7.40 7.23 4.00
C LYS A 286 -8.80 7.77 3.72
N THR A 287 -9.29 7.64 2.48
CA THR A 287 -10.65 8.05 2.12
C THR A 287 -11.62 6.93 2.47
N PRO A 288 -12.69 7.20 3.26
CA PRO A 288 -13.69 6.20 3.59
C PRO A 288 -14.29 5.54 2.35
N SER A 289 -14.40 4.21 2.35
CA SER A 289 -14.94 3.43 1.22
C SER A 289 -16.36 3.86 0.84
N SER A 290 -17.18 4.27 1.82
CA SER A 290 -18.54 4.79 1.60
C SER A 290 -18.58 6.07 0.76
N ILE A 291 -17.53 6.90 0.82
CA ILE A 291 -17.39 8.10 0.01
C ILE A 291 -16.75 7.76 -1.34
N LEU A 292 -15.68 6.94 -1.31
CA LEU A 292 -14.92 6.59 -2.51
C LEU A 292 -15.77 5.84 -3.55
N HIS A 293 -16.69 4.97 -3.08
CA HIS A 293 -17.58 4.16 -3.93
C HIS A 293 -19.00 4.69 -4.05
N LYS A 294 -19.27 5.92 -3.60
CA LYS A 294 -20.60 6.49 -3.67
C LYS A 294 -21.06 6.60 -5.12
N PRO A 295 -22.21 5.98 -5.49
CA PRO A 295 -22.72 6.00 -6.86
C PRO A 295 -23.31 7.35 -7.27
N ASP A 296 -23.75 8.14 -6.28
CA ASP A 296 -24.40 9.43 -6.46
C ASP A 296 -23.41 10.59 -6.43
N GLN A 297 -23.89 11.79 -6.74
CA GLN A 297 -23.09 13.02 -6.57
C GLN A 297 -22.64 13.18 -5.11
N LEU A 298 -21.38 13.57 -4.95
CA LEU A 298 -20.83 13.86 -3.63
C LEU A 298 -21.40 15.18 -3.11
N THR A 299 -21.66 15.25 -1.81
CA THR A 299 -21.89 16.53 -1.12
C THR A 299 -20.59 17.34 -1.07
N ASP A 300 -20.67 18.62 -0.73
CA ASP A 300 -19.50 19.48 -0.57
C ASP A 300 -18.52 18.94 0.50
N ASP A 301 -19.04 18.40 1.60
CA ASP A 301 -18.26 17.79 2.68
C ASP A 301 -17.56 16.49 2.23
N GLU A 302 -18.28 15.63 1.51
CA GLU A 302 -17.71 14.41 0.94
C GLU A 302 -16.66 14.72 -0.12
N TYR A 303 -16.89 15.73 -0.95
CA TYR A 303 -15.90 16.21 -1.91
C TYR A 303 -14.66 16.81 -1.21
N CYS A 304 -14.84 17.52 -0.10
CA CYS A 304 -13.75 17.99 0.74
C CYS A 304 -12.94 16.82 1.30
N CYS A 305 -13.62 15.75 1.76
CA CYS A 305 -12.96 14.53 2.21
C CYS A 305 -12.13 13.88 1.10
N ILE A 306 -12.66 13.80 -0.13
CA ILE A 306 -11.87 13.29 -1.27
C ILE A 306 -10.66 14.17 -1.56
N LYS A 307 -10.79 15.49 -1.59
CA LYS A 307 -9.65 16.40 -1.86
C LYS A 307 -8.47 16.20 -0.90
N ARG A 308 -8.75 15.72 0.32
CA ARG A 308 -7.74 15.43 1.32
C ARG A 308 -6.69 14.42 0.84
N HIS A 309 -7.06 13.47 -0.06
CA HIS A 309 -6.11 12.45 -0.52
C HIS A 309 -4.82 13.02 -1.11
N ALA A 310 -4.87 14.17 -1.78
CA ALA A 310 -3.66 14.79 -2.35
C ALA A 310 -2.66 15.22 -1.25
N THR A 311 -3.18 15.73 -0.11
CA THR A 311 -2.37 16.02 1.08
C THR A 311 -1.86 14.74 1.74
N ASP A 312 -2.72 13.73 1.90
CA ASP A 312 -2.35 12.45 2.49
C ASP A 312 -1.32 11.71 1.62
N SER A 313 -1.43 11.81 0.26
CA SER A 313 -0.39 11.32 -0.66
C SER A 313 0.95 12.00 -0.40
N ARG A 314 0.98 13.34 -0.30
CA ARG A 314 2.22 14.07 -0.03
C ARG A 314 2.88 13.59 1.25
N HIS A 315 2.15 13.51 2.36
CA HIS A 315 2.73 13.08 3.65
C HIS A 315 3.22 11.64 3.63
N ALA A 316 2.46 10.71 3.01
CA ALA A 316 2.92 9.34 2.86
C ALA A 316 4.22 9.27 2.03
N LEU A 317 4.29 10.01 0.92
CA LEU A 317 5.45 10.04 0.05
C LEU A 317 6.67 10.71 0.70
N GLU A 318 6.48 11.79 1.48
CA GLU A 318 7.55 12.43 2.26
C GLU A 318 8.17 11.46 3.29
N ASN A 319 7.36 10.56 3.87
CA ASN A 319 7.85 9.51 4.75
C ASN A 319 8.64 8.44 4.01
N MET A 320 8.25 8.08 2.80
CA MET A 320 8.82 6.97 2.01
C MET A 320 10.03 7.40 1.19
N PHE A 321 10.00 8.57 0.60
CA PHE A 321 11.02 9.11 -0.31
C PHE A 321 11.64 10.37 0.31
N LYS A 322 12.94 10.36 0.55
CA LYS A 322 13.61 11.55 1.10
C LYS A 322 13.96 12.52 -0.03
N ASP A 323 13.50 13.77 0.12
CA ASP A 323 13.88 14.92 -0.73
C ASP A 323 13.74 14.69 -2.24
N SER A 324 12.82 13.83 -2.68
CA SER A 324 12.64 13.49 -4.08
C SER A 324 11.64 14.38 -4.80
N LEU A 325 11.98 14.82 -6.02
CA LEU A 325 11.08 15.55 -6.92
C LEU A 325 9.80 14.74 -7.27
N VAL A 326 9.87 13.41 -7.20
CA VAL A 326 8.73 12.51 -7.45
C VAL A 326 7.55 12.83 -6.52
N ILE A 327 7.83 13.29 -5.27
CA ILE A 327 6.80 13.68 -4.29
C ILE A 327 5.93 14.81 -4.86
N ASP A 328 6.56 15.88 -5.33
CA ASP A 328 5.85 17.04 -5.88
C ASP A 328 5.11 16.66 -7.16
N TRP A 329 5.72 15.86 -8.03
CA TRP A 329 5.10 15.42 -9.28
C TRP A 329 3.83 14.58 -9.03
N ALA A 330 3.89 13.70 -8.03
CA ALA A 330 2.75 12.88 -7.63
C ALA A 330 1.68 13.70 -6.89
N ALA A 331 2.06 14.46 -5.86
CA ALA A 331 1.11 15.14 -4.98
C ALA A 331 0.41 16.36 -5.62
N ASN A 332 0.97 16.95 -6.69
CA ASN A 332 0.42 18.12 -7.38
C ASN A 332 -0.54 17.77 -8.54
N HIS A 333 -0.91 16.50 -8.73
CA HIS A 333 -1.71 16.06 -9.89
C HIS A 333 -3.10 16.70 -9.97
N HIS A 334 -3.63 17.23 -8.89
CA HIS A 334 -4.90 17.97 -8.87
C HIS A 334 -4.74 19.48 -8.86
N GLU A 335 -3.51 20.00 -8.92
CA GLU A 335 -3.30 21.43 -9.11
C GLU A 335 -3.69 21.87 -10.53
N ARG A 336 -4.01 23.15 -10.68
CA ARG A 336 -4.40 23.77 -11.95
C ARG A 336 -3.61 25.05 -12.17
N LEU A 337 -3.22 25.33 -13.40
CA LEU A 337 -2.32 26.44 -13.74
C LEU A 337 -2.87 27.81 -13.35
N ASP A 338 -4.20 27.96 -13.28
CA ASP A 338 -4.90 29.16 -12.83
C ASP A 338 -5.00 29.30 -11.31
N GLY A 339 -4.58 28.28 -10.54
CA GLY A 339 -4.67 28.22 -9.10
C GLY A 339 -6.02 27.75 -8.54
N SER A 340 -6.94 27.27 -9.39
CA SER A 340 -8.23 26.72 -9.00
C SER A 340 -8.14 25.26 -8.52
N GLY A 341 -6.95 24.65 -8.60
CA GLY A 341 -6.68 23.29 -8.14
C GLY A 341 -6.55 23.15 -6.63
N TYR A 342 -6.19 21.97 -6.20
CA TYR A 342 -5.95 21.62 -4.79
C TYR A 342 -4.77 20.64 -4.68
N PRO A 343 -4.13 20.46 -3.50
CA PRO A 343 -4.53 20.97 -2.17
C PRO A 343 -4.01 22.37 -1.86
N LEU A 344 -2.97 22.85 -2.58
CA LEU A 344 -2.24 24.07 -2.24
C LEU A 344 -2.69 25.30 -3.05
N GLY A 345 -3.44 25.10 -4.13
CA GLY A 345 -3.85 26.17 -5.06
C GLY A 345 -2.65 26.78 -5.83
N LEU A 346 -1.69 25.95 -6.20
CA LEU A 346 -0.49 26.37 -6.91
C LEU A 346 -0.83 26.89 -8.31
N ARG A 347 -0.08 27.92 -8.74
CA ARG A 347 -0.23 28.53 -10.07
C ARG A 347 0.87 28.07 -11.02
N ALA A 348 0.70 28.35 -12.30
CA ALA A 348 1.60 27.94 -13.37
C ALA A 348 3.09 28.17 -13.07
N LYS A 349 3.47 29.29 -12.42
CA LYS A 349 4.88 29.59 -12.08
C LYS A 349 5.46 28.70 -10.98
N GLN A 350 4.61 28.05 -10.21
CA GLN A 350 4.98 27.19 -9.06
C GLN A 350 4.96 25.69 -9.44
N LEU A 351 4.38 25.35 -10.59
CA LEU A 351 4.30 23.99 -11.10
C LEU A 351 5.34 23.79 -12.19
N ASP A 352 6.22 22.82 -12.00
CA ASP A 352 7.18 22.41 -13.02
C ASP A 352 6.53 21.58 -14.15
N GLY A 353 7.27 21.31 -15.21
CA GLY A 353 6.77 20.56 -16.36
C GLY A 353 6.29 19.14 -16.00
N PRO A 354 7.06 18.36 -15.22
CA PRO A 354 6.65 17.03 -14.74
C PRO A 354 5.34 17.03 -13.94
N SER A 355 5.17 17.93 -12.97
CA SER A 355 3.91 18.05 -12.21
C SER A 355 2.70 18.31 -13.12
N ARG A 356 2.87 19.23 -14.11
CA ARG A 356 1.83 19.52 -15.10
C ARG A 356 1.52 18.31 -15.99
N LEU A 357 2.55 17.53 -16.35
CA LEU A 357 2.40 16.34 -17.17
C LEU A 357 1.56 15.29 -16.42
N VAL A 358 1.86 15.01 -15.15
CA VAL A 358 1.08 14.06 -14.33
C VAL A 358 -0.37 14.55 -14.20
N ALA A 359 -0.60 15.85 -13.96
CA ALA A 359 -1.95 16.42 -13.85
C ALA A 359 -2.79 16.26 -15.13
N VAL A 360 -2.18 16.41 -16.32
CA VAL A 360 -2.89 16.21 -17.60
C VAL A 360 -3.14 14.73 -17.87
N THR A 361 -2.17 13.86 -17.58
CA THR A 361 -2.31 12.40 -17.79
C THR A 361 -3.38 11.79 -16.88
N ASP A 362 -3.47 12.25 -15.64
CA ASP A 362 -4.54 11.83 -14.71
C ASP A 362 -5.92 12.21 -15.26
N VAL A 363 -6.12 13.46 -15.68
CA VAL A 363 -7.39 13.90 -16.25
C VAL A 363 -7.74 13.11 -17.51
N PHE A 364 -6.77 12.92 -18.43
CA PHE A 364 -6.99 12.14 -19.66
C PHE A 364 -7.42 10.72 -19.34
N GLN A 365 -6.72 10.05 -18.42
CA GLN A 365 -7.02 8.67 -18.03
C GLN A 365 -8.37 8.57 -17.32
N ALA A 366 -8.68 9.48 -16.41
CA ALA A 366 -9.96 9.50 -15.72
C ALA A 366 -11.17 9.71 -16.65
N LEU A 367 -11.01 10.43 -17.78
CA LEU A 367 -12.05 10.62 -18.78
C LEU A 367 -12.25 9.38 -19.66
N THR A 368 -11.18 8.68 -20.01
CA THR A 368 -11.20 7.50 -20.90
C THR A 368 -11.53 6.20 -20.18
N GLN A 369 -11.39 6.15 -18.84
CA GLN A 369 -11.65 4.97 -18.04
C GLN A 369 -13.16 4.70 -17.92
N SER A 370 -13.54 3.44 -18.17
CA SER A 370 -14.87 2.96 -17.82
C SER A 370 -15.00 2.76 -16.31
N ARG A 371 -16.07 3.28 -15.73
CA ARG A 371 -16.45 3.07 -14.34
C ARG A 371 -17.81 2.34 -14.30
N PRO A 372 -18.18 1.62 -13.21
CA PRO A 372 -19.45 0.88 -13.18
C PRO A 372 -20.68 1.70 -13.53
N TYR A 373 -20.63 3.00 -13.25
CA TYR A 373 -21.76 3.92 -13.46
C TYR A 373 -21.62 4.75 -14.73
N ARG A 374 -20.48 4.66 -15.45
CA ARG A 374 -20.18 5.47 -16.63
C ARG A 374 -19.20 4.77 -17.55
N ALA A 375 -19.59 4.57 -18.80
CA ALA A 375 -18.63 4.18 -19.84
C ALA A 375 -17.54 5.26 -20.00
N GLY A 376 -16.31 4.84 -20.30
CA GLY A 376 -15.24 5.78 -20.68
C GLY A 376 -15.65 6.58 -21.92
N LEU A 377 -15.20 7.82 -21.99
CA LEU A 377 -15.50 8.69 -23.10
C LEU A 377 -14.72 8.27 -24.37
N SER A 378 -15.27 8.60 -25.53
CA SER A 378 -14.53 8.45 -26.80
C SER A 378 -13.32 9.38 -26.84
N LEU A 379 -12.36 9.04 -27.68
CA LEU A 379 -11.15 9.84 -27.88
C LEU A 379 -11.49 11.28 -28.24
N GLU A 380 -12.42 11.50 -29.19
CA GLU A 380 -12.80 12.84 -29.65
C GLU A 380 -13.41 13.67 -28.52
N LYS A 381 -14.31 13.05 -27.73
CA LYS A 381 -14.94 13.75 -26.59
C LYS A 381 -13.92 14.07 -25.50
N THR A 382 -12.98 13.15 -25.25
CA THR A 382 -11.90 13.35 -24.26
C THR A 382 -11.01 14.53 -24.69
N LEU A 383 -10.58 14.58 -25.96
CA LEU A 383 -9.76 15.67 -26.48
C LEU A 383 -10.51 17.02 -26.43
N SER A 384 -11.80 17.06 -26.76
CA SER A 384 -12.62 18.28 -26.65
C SER A 384 -12.67 18.82 -25.21
N ILE A 385 -12.84 17.96 -24.21
CA ILE A 385 -12.85 18.39 -22.80
C ILE A 385 -11.48 18.89 -22.35
N LEU A 386 -10.39 18.21 -22.77
CA LEU A 386 -9.05 18.67 -22.44
C LEU A 386 -8.73 20.02 -23.08
N GLU A 387 -9.14 20.23 -24.34
CA GLU A 387 -8.96 21.49 -25.04
C GLU A 387 -9.68 22.64 -24.32
N GLU A 388 -10.92 22.45 -23.88
CA GLU A 388 -11.67 23.40 -23.06
C GLU A 388 -10.91 23.75 -21.77
N LEU A 389 -10.35 22.74 -21.06
CA LEU A 389 -9.57 22.96 -19.83
C LEU A 389 -8.25 23.70 -20.09
N VAL A 390 -7.64 23.50 -21.24
CA VAL A 390 -6.43 24.23 -21.67
C VAL A 390 -6.76 25.68 -22.04
N ASP A 391 -7.85 25.89 -22.75
CA ASP A 391 -8.31 27.26 -23.15
C ASP A 391 -8.74 28.07 -21.93
N ASP A 392 -9.32 27.41 -20.90
CA ASP A 392 -9.60 28.00 -19.59
C ASP A 392 -8.32 28.31 -18.77
N GLY A 393 -7.14 27.92 -19.25
CA GLY A 393 -5.87 28.14 -18.54
C GLY A 393 -5.66 27.21 -17.34
N LYS A 394 -6.35 26.06 -17.28
CA LYS A 394 -6.27 25.08 -16.17
C LYS A 394 -5.22 24.00 -16.38
N LEU A 395 -5.03 23.57 -17.64
CA LEU A 395 -4.10 22.50 -18.01
C LEU A 395 -3.00 23.01 -18.97
N ASP A 396 -1.90 22.26 -19.04
CA ASP A 396 -0.74 22.64 -19.83
C ASP A 396 -0.96 22.38 -21.34
N ARG A 397 -0.82 23.41 -22.15
CA ARG A 397 -1.02 23.35 -23.60
C ARG A 397 0.00 22.47 -24.31
N GLN A 398 1.27 22.51 -23.91
CA GLN A 398 2.32 21.71 -24.53
C GLN A 398 2.07 20.21 -24.35
N VAL A 399 1.62 19.80 -23.15
CA VAL A 399 1.24 18.40 -22.88
C VAL A 399 0.02 18.00 -23.69
N PHE A 400 -1.01 18.86 -23.77
CA PHE A 400 -2.19 18.60 -24.58
C PHE A 400 -1.85 18.45 -26.08
N GLU A 401 -1.01 19.32 -26.63
CA GLU A 401 -0.56 19.20 -28.01
C GLU A 401 0.21 17.90 -28.27
N CYS A 402 1.03 17.48 -27.32
CA CYS A 402 1.72 16.19 -27.38
C CYS A 402 0.74 15.01 -27.39
N ILE A 403 -0.31 15.04 -26.53
CA ILE A 403 -1.39 14.03 -26.55
C ILE A 403 -2.10 14.04 -27.89
N SER A 404 -2.49 15.20 -28.42
CA SER A 404 -3.21 15.38 -29.67
C SER A 404 -2.43 14.83 -30.87
N ALA A 405 -1.11 15.06 -30.89
CA ALA A 405 -0.21 14.54 -31.91
C ALA A 405 -0.03 13.01 -31.85
N ASN A 406 -0.23 12.39 -30.67
CA ASN A 406 -0.08 10.97 -30.43
C ASN A 406 -1.38 10.30 -29.95
N ARG A 407 -2.52 10.87 -30.29
CA ARG A 407 -3.85 10.61 -29.69
C ARG A 407 -4.25 9.13 -29.64
N GLU A 408 -4.02 8.38 -30.73
CA GLU A 408 -4.39 6.96 -30.82
C GLU A 408 -3.58 6.09 -29.86
N ILE A 409 -2.28 6.38 -29.72
CA ILE A 409 -1.39 5.65 -28.80
C ILE A 409 -1.75 6.00 -27.36
N CYS A 410 -1.94 7.28 -27.07
CA CYS A 410 -2.36 7.73 -25.73
C CYS A 410 -3.68 7.09 -25.31
N TYR A 411 -4.67 7.01 -26.22
CA TYR A 411 -5.95 6.39 -25.94
C TYR A 411 -5.83 4.87 -25.71
N ARG A 412 -4.96 4.18 -26.48
CA ARG A 412 -4.69 2.74 -26.28
C ARG A 412 -4.03 2.49 -24.93
N ILE A 413 -3.00 3.24 -24.57
CA ILE A 413 -2.35 3.14 -23.24
C ILE A 413 -3.37 3.35 -22.15
N SER A 414 -4.15 4.43 -22.22
CA SER A 414 -5.13 4.82 -21.21
C SER A 414 -6.28 3.84 -21.02
N THR A 415 -6.63 3.09 -22.07
CA THR A 415 -7.72 2.09 -22.03
C THR A 415 -7.23 0.64 -21.89
N GLY A 416 -5.94 0.42 -21.75
CA GLY A 416 -5.35 -0.92 -21.62
C GLY A 416 -5.44 -1.80 -22.86
N ARG A 417 -5.70 -1.22 -24.04
CA ARG A 417 -5.83 -1.98 -25.30
C ARG A 417 -4.51 -2.29 -25.99
N GLU A 418 -3.39 -2.00 -25.36
CA GLU A 418 -2.04 -2.16 -25.93
C GLU A 418 -1.56 -3.61 -26.07
N TYR A 419 -2.11 -4.53 -25.32
CA TYR A 419 -1.60 -5.91 -25.26
C TYR A 419 -2.19 -6.89 -26.29
N LEU A 420 -2.96 -6.41 -27.22
CA LEU A 420 -3.23 -7.18 -28.42
C LEU A 420 -2.22 -6.75 -29.49
N ALA A 421 -0.96 -7.18 -29.33
CA ALA A 421 0.01 -7.12 -30.43
C ALA A 421 -0.61 -7.82 -31.62
N GLU A 422 -0.78 -7.10 -32.73
CA GLU A 422 -1.05 -7.75 -34.00
C GLU A 422 0.05 -8.77 -34.27
N PRO A 423 -0.27 -10.03 -34.58
CA PRO A 423 0.74 -10.98 -34.99
C PRO A 423 1.43 -10.44 -36.24
N ALA A 424 2.76 -10.41 -36.21
CA ALA A 424 3.60 -10.04 -37.33
C ALA A 424 3.43 -11.00 -38.51
#